data_cb02bdc56af1b755ece4c0c5615a34f7
#
_entry.id   cb02bdc56af1b755ece4c0c5615a34f7
#
_cell.length_a   1.000
_cell.length_b   1.000
_cell.length_c   1.000
_cell.angle_alpha   90.00
_cell.angle_beta   90.00
_cell.angle_gamma   90.00
#
_symmetry.space_group_name_H-M   'P 1'
#
loop_
_entity.id
_entity.type
_entity.pdbx_description
1 polymer ?
#
loop_
_entity_poly.entity_id
_entity_poly.type
_entity_poly.pdbx_seq_one_letter_code
_entity_poly.pdbx_strand_id
1 'polypeptide(L)'
;MSDIDEPSGADQALVDPAAPRRSGISRRALVFGGIAVGGLAALGGGALVYREIRRSAPPEGTWVKLSPIVPVPEASPRPVSPASEEPGSDTTVAVWAHADDDIIFANPHLAGIIGSGATLRTIFVTAGDAGRGLDYAKQREAGIRAAYDEMRGSTQPWNTAQLTLRSGARVTRFVPSDDPRLSITVLRLPDGNLSGKGFATTGEAGLTQLINGTVPALAPIDDGPTLDASRLAETVAELIHAGRPDHITTNIPHESAFARGDHPDHSCVGSLVRAVAPVSGIAPEAVTYYIGYPSQHEPVNVEGDALDAKVDVYATYAAQDPVVTCDGAAACLAQPGFGQWLRRSYGKTEAELRLT
;
A
#
# COMPACT_ATOMS: atom_id res chain seq x y z
N MET A 1 -70.19 -6.40 -25.80
CA MET A 1 -70.35 -7.37 -26.87
C MET A 1 -69.10 -8.21 -26.79
N SER A 2 -69.33 -9.21 -26.09
CA SER A 2 -69.44 -10.67 -26.38
C SER A 2 -68.08 -11.26 -26.45
N ASP A 3 -67.67 -11.98 -25.51
CA ASP A 3 -68.01 -13.37 -25.01
C ASP A 3 -66.94 -14.37 -25.45
N ILE A 4 -66.32 -14.99 -24.45
CA ILE A 4 -66.43 -16.44 -24.11
C ILE A 4 -65.66 -17.34 -25.10
N ASP A 5 -64.74 -18.27 -24.76
CA ASP A 5 -64.81 -19.37 -23.80
C ASP A 5 -63.47 -20.11 -23.71
N GLU A 6 -63.13 -20.60 -22.52
CA GLU A 6 -62.39 -21.84 -22.31
C GLU A 6 -63.31 -23.05 -22.65
N PRO A 7 -62.80 -24.28 -22.81
CA PRO A 7 -62.35 -25.10 -21.71
C PRO A 7 -61.34 -26.27 -22.04
N SER A 8 -60.54 -26.65 -20.99
CA SER A 8 -60.65 -27.95 -20.28
C SER A 8 -60.22 -29.24 -20.96
N GLY A 9 -59.33 -29.96 -20.33
CA GLY A 9 -59.52 -31.38 -20.04
C GLY A 9 -58.33 -32.29 -20.25
N ALA A 10 -57.66 -32.70 -19.13
CA ALA A 10 -57.43 -34.08 -18.67
C ALA A 10 -56.76 -35.10 -19.66
N ASP A 11 -55.78 -35.82 -19.33
CA ASP A 11 -55.46 -36.76 -18.25
C ASP A 11 -54.62 -37.93 -18.80
N GLN A 12 -53.88 -38.62 -17.92
CA GLN A 12 -53.29 -39.97 -18.02
C GLN A 12 -51.93 -40.16 -18.72
N ALA A 13 -50.91 -40.43 -18.02
CA ALA A 13 -50.50 -41.46 -17.06
C ALA A 13 -49.48 -42.46 -17.66
N LEU A 14 -48.39 -42.63 -16.89
CA LEU A 14 -47.58 -43.84 -16.73
C LEU A 14 -46.75 -44.39 -17.92
N VAL A 15 -45.43 -44.38 -17.77
CA VAL A 15 -44.61 -45.60 -17.52
C VAL A 15 -43.13 -45.19 -17.29
N ASP A 16 -42.60 -45.48 -16.11
CA ASP A 16 -41.18 -45.69 -15.85
C ASP A 16 -40.84 -47.14 -16.31
N PRO A 17 -39.64 -47.42 -16.81
CA PRO A 17 -38.62 -47.89 -15.90
C PRO A 17 -37.15 -47.70 -16.35
N ALA A 18 -36.29 -47.84 -15.38
CA ALA A 18 -34.92 -48.33 -15.43
C ALA A 18 -33.77 -47.36 -15.34
N ALA A 19 -33.28 -47.19 -14.13
CA ALA A 19 -31.91 -46.80 -13.83
C ALA A 19 -30.90 -47.86 -14.31
N PRO A 20 -29.69 -47.48 -14.66
CA PRO A 20 -28.51 -48.21 -14.26
C PRO A 20 -27.46 -47.41 -13.51
N ARG A 21 -27.18 -47.94 -12.34
CA ARG A 21 -25.89 -48.14 -11.66
C ARG A 21 -24.83 -47.06 -11.67
N ARG A 22 -24.60 -46.57 -10.48
CA ARG A 22 -23.43 -45.85 -9.98
C ARG A 22 -22.11 -46.57 -10.37
N SER A 23 -21.19 -45.82 -11.00
CA SER A 23 -19.77 -46.09 -10.92
C SER A 23 -19.14 -44.97 -10.12
N GLY A 24 -18.56 -45.31 -9.00
CA GLY A 24 -17.89 -44.41 -8.09
C GLY A 24 -16.64 -43.83 -8.73
N ILE A 25 -16.57 -42.53 -8.79
CA ILE A 25 -15.31 -41.80 -9.01
C ILE A 25 -14.85 -41.29 -7.66
N SER A 26 -13.68 -41.76 -7.31
CA SER A 26 -12.93 -41.53 -6.09
C SER A 26 -12.81 -40.05 -5.77
N ARG A 27 -13.17 -39.67 -4.54
CA ARG A 27 -12.99 -38.34 -3.92
C ARG A 27 -11.53 -38.12 -3.50
N ARG A 28 -10.57 -38.18 -4.43
CA ARG A 28 -9.18 -37.88 -4.11
C ARG A 28 -8.40 -37.32 -5.30
N ALA A 29 -8.91 -36.31 -5.97
CA ALA A 29 -8.11 -35.52 -6.92
C ALA A 29 -8.86 -34.24 -7.30
N LEU A 30 -8.91 -33.26 -6.41
CA LEU A 30 -9.26 -31.86 -6.74
C LEU A 30 -9.00 -30.95 -5.53
N VAL A 31 -7.74 -30.87 -5.14
CA VAL A 31 -7.25 -29.77 -4.29
C VAL A 31 -5.85 -29.45 -4.77
N PHE A 32 -5.76 -28.75 -5.88
CA PHE A 32 -4.65 -27.86 -6.25
C PHE A 32 -5.02 -27.27 -7.61
N GLY A 33 -5.65 -26.13 -7.58
CA GLY A 33 -6.01 -25.41 -8.80
C GLY A 33 -6.78 -24.14 -8.47
N GLY A 34 -6.08 -23.03 -8.46
CA GLY A 34 -6.68 -21.73 -8.68
C GLY A 34 -7.66 -21.25 -7.61
N ILE A 35 -7.21 -20.50 -6.61
CA ILE A 35 -8.08 -19.51 -5.99
C ILE A 35 -8.26 -18.39 -7.04
N ALA A 36 -9.23 -18.59 -7.92
CA ALA A 36 -9.83 -17.50 -8.65
C ALA A 36 -10.52 -16.60 -7.60
N VAL A 37 -9.91 -15.48 -7.28
CA VAL A 37 -10.56 -14.41 -6.51
C VAL A 37 -11.56 -13.74 -7.44
N GLY A 38 -12.66 -14.45 -7.71
CA GLY A 38 -13.84 -13.92 -8.34
C GLY A 38 -14.87 -13.61 -7.27
N GLY A 39 -15.20 -12.35 -7.09
CA GLY A 39 -16.44 -11.90 -6.47
C GLY A 39 -16.61 -12.27 -5.00
N LEU A 40 -15.94 -11.60 -4.09
CA LEU A 40 -16.31 -11.55 -2.68
C LEU A 40 -17.22 -10.33 -2.45
N ALA A 41 -18.50 -10.65 -2.27
CA ALA A 41 -19.48 -9.70 -1.82
C ALA A 41 -19.05 -9.01 -0.50
N ALA A 42 -19.44 -7.78 -0.31
CA ALA A 42 -19.03 -6.75 0.62
C ALA A 42 -18.99 -7.04 2.15
N LEU A 43 -18.96 -8.28 2.59
CA LEU A 43 -18.92 -8.63 4.02
C LEU A 43 -17.77 -9.56 4.43
N GLY A 44 -16.89 -9.95 3.53
CA GLY A 44 -15.84 -10.95 3.78
C GLY A 44 -14.41 -10.55 3.43
N GLY A 45 -14.19 -9.46 2.72
CA GLY A 45 -12.87 -9.11 2.21
C GLY A 45 -11.84 -8.86 3.32
N GLY A 46 -12.17 -8.05 4.30
CA GLY A 46 -11.29 -7.76 5.44
C GLY A 46 -10.96 -9.00 6.29
N ALA A 47 -11.93 -9.91 6.48
CA ALA A 47 -11.73 -11.12 7.27
C ALA A 47 -10.82 -12.14 6.57
N LEU A 48 -10.86 -12.21 5.23
CA LEU A 48 -9.99 -13.10 4.46
C LEU A 48 -8.56 -12.56 4.40
N VAL A 49 -8.39 -11.27 4.17
CA VAL A 49 -7.10 -10.59 4.23
C VAL A 49 -6.47 -10.77 5.62
N TYR A 50 -7.21 -10.51 6.70
CA TYR A 50 -6.73 -10.71 8.06
C TYR A 50 -6.39 -12.16 8.39
N ARG A 51 -7.17 -13.13 7.90
CA ARG A 51 -6.90 -14.55 8.09
C ARG A 51 -5.64 -15.00 7.35
N GLU A 52 -5.37 -14.43 6.19
CA GLU A 52 -4.16 -14.72 5.41
C GLU A 52 -2.94 -14.06 6.05
N ILE A 53 -3.04 -12.84 6.52
CA ILE A 53 -1.99 -12.16 7.31
C ILE A 53 -1.55 -13.00 8.53
N ARG A 54 -2.48 -13.64 9.22
CA ARG A 54 -2.15 -14.52 10.35
C ARG A 54 -1.50 -15.85 9.96
N ARG A 55 -1.69 -16.32 8.72
CA ARG A 55 -1.15 -17.61 8.24
C ARG A 55 0.19 -17.47 7.56
N SER A 56 0.51 -16.29 7.07
CA SER A 56 1.73 -16.01 6.31
C SER A 56 2.77 -15.35 7.20
N ALA A 57 3.39 -16.11 8.10
CA ALA A 57 4.69 -15.69 8.59
C ALA A 57 5.68 -15.82 7.41
N PRO A 58 6.38 -14.75 6.99
CA PRO A 58 7.36 -14.87 5.92
C PRO A 58 8.40 -15.91 6.31
N PRO A 59 8.84 -16.78 5.36
CA PRO A 59 9.95 -17.66 5.63
C PRO A 59 11.17 -16.82 6.02
N GLU A 60 11.95 -17.31 6.99
CA GLU A 60 13.24 -16.72 7.33
C GLU A 60 14.13 -16.73 6.06
N GLY A 61 14.11 -15.63 5.32
CA GLY A 61 14.92 -15.43 4.14
C GLY A 61 16.21 -14.72 4.52
N THR A 62 17.32 -15.16 3.97
CA THR A 62 18.60 -14.44 4.05
C THR A 62 18.45 -13.13 3.28
N TRP A 63 18.33 -12.03 4.00
CA TRP A 63 18.32 -10.69 3.43
C TRP A 63 19.72 -10.36 2.91
N VAL A 64 19.83 -10.04 1.63
CA VAL A 64 21.07 -9.55 1.06
C VAL A 64 21.31 -8.14 1.59
N LYS A 65 22.48 -7.91 2.19
CA LYS A 65 22.90 -6.52 2.47
C LYS A 65 22.91 -5.77 1.14
N LEU A 66 22.14 -4.69 1.07
CA LEU A 66 22.23 -3.78 -0.07
C LEU A 66 23.69 -3.43 -0.27
N SER A 67 24.21 -3.63 -1.49
CA SER A 67 25.57 -3.21 -1.83
C SER A 67 25.76 -1.72 -1.48
N PRO A 68 26.98 -1.28 -1.14
CA PRO A 68 27.21 0.11 -0.81
C PRO A 68 26.61 1.00 -1.90
N ILE A 69 25.62 1.82 -1.50
CA ILE A 69 24.98 2.76 -2.42
C ILE A 69 26.01 3.82 -2.74
N VAL A 70 26.27 4.03 -4.04
CA VAL A 70 27.17 5.11 -4.48
C VAL A 70 26.54 6.44 -4.04
N PRO A 71 27.26 7.30 -3.31
CA PRO A 71 26.75 8.59 -2.91
C PRO A 71 26.20 9.37 -4.11
N VAL A 72 25.02 9.97 -3.97
CA VAL A 72 24.47 10.84 -5.01
C VAL A 72 25.46 11.96 -5.24
N PRO A 73 26.01 12.17 -6.46
CA PRO A 73 26.97 13.23 -6.71
C PRO A 73 26.35 14.59 -6.39
N GLU A 74 27.09 15.40 -5.65
CA GLU A 74 26.72 16.78 -5.39
C GLU A 74 26.53 17.53 -6.71
N ALA A 75 25.36 18.15 -6.87
CA ALA A 75 24.99 19.10 -7.91
C ALA A 75 25.05 18.62 -9.38
N SER A 76 23.95 18.12 -9.84
CA SER A 76 23.53 18.31 -11.24
C SER A 76 22.17 19.03 -11.28
N PRO A 77 21.86 19.77 -12.36
CA PRO A 77 20.71 20.66 -12.38
C PRO A 77 19.41 19.93 -12.10
N ARG A 78 18.62 20.51 -11.23
CA ARG A 78 17.29 20.11 -10.81
C ARG A 78 16.43 19.60 -11.95
N PRO A 79 15.59 18.57 -11.73
CA PRO A 79 14.30 18.56 -12.37
C PRO A 79 13.58 19.84 -11.91
N VAL A 80 13.15 20.64 -12.86
CA VAL A 80 12.49 21.92 -12.58
C VAL A 80 11.26 21.64 -11.71
N SER A 81 11.37 21.89 -10.40
CA SER A 81 10.21 22.01 -9.54
C SER A 81 9.59 23.35 -9.85
N PRO A 82 8.37 23.45 -10.32
CA PRO A 82 7.70 24.74 -10.39
C PRO A 82 7.38 25.17 -8.97
N ALA A 83 7.76 26.36 -8.66
CA ALA A 83 7.57 27.13 -7.43
C ALA A 83 8.75 27.09 -6.45
N SER A 84 9.27 28.27 -6.25
CA SER A 84 10.18 28.66 -5.18
C SER A 84 9.58 28.26 -3.83
N GLU A 85 10.20 27.28 -3.17
CA GLU A 85 9.91 26.98 -1.77
C GLU A 85 10.40 28.17 -0.95
N GLU A 86 9.50 28.82 -0.21
CA GLU A 86 9.85 29.80 0.79
C GLU A 86 10.77 29.12 1.83
N PRO A 87 11.90 29.75 2.21
CA PRO A 87 12.75 29.21 3.25
C PRO A 87 12.02 29.33 4.60
N GLY A 88 11.72 28.21 5.23
CA GLY A 88 11.27 28.22 6.63
C GLY A 88 10.14 27.30 7.04
N SER A 89 9.59 26.43 6.18
CA SER A 89 8.65 25.40 6.60
C SER A 89 9.36 24.08 6.79
N ASP A 90 9.16 23.42 7.94
CA ASP A 90 9.56 22.03 8.14
C ASP A 90 9.10 21.17 6.97
N THR A 91 10.00 20.38 6.44
CA THR A 91 9.70 19.47 5.33
C THR A 91 9.81 18.02 5.78
N THR A 92 8.74 17.27 5.60
CA THR A 92 8.73 15.82 5.80
C THR A 92 8.66 15.11 4.44
N VAL A 93 9.55 14.15 4.23
CA VAL A 93 9.42 13.16 3.16
C VAL A 93 8.90 11.85 3.78
N ALA A 94 7.75 11.38 3.30
CA ALA A 94 7.10 10.18 3.76
C ALA A 94 7.25 9.09 2.68
N VAL A 95 7.89 7.96 3.00
CA VAL A 95 8.14 6.86 2.04
C VAL A 95 7.46 5.60 2.53
N TRP A 96 6.50 5.09 1.76
CA TRP A 96 5.62 3.99 2.15
C TRP A 96 5.57 2.90 1.09
N ALA A 97 5.21 1.71 1.52
CA ALA A 97 5.03 0.60 0.60
C ALA A 97 3.75 0.77 -0.24
N HIS A 98 2.60 0.99 0.40
CA HIS A 98 1.28 0.99 -0.25
C HIS A 98 0.52 2.30 -0.01
N ALA A 99 -0.44 2.59 -0.89
CA ALA A 99 -1.24 3.83 -0.87
C ALA A 99 -2.36 3.80 0.18
N ASP A 100 -2.05 3.52 1.44
CA ASP A 100 -2.89 3.62 2.63
C ASP A 100 -2.06 3.48 3.92
N ASP A 101 -0.82 3.02 3.82
CA ASP A 101 0.06 2.78 4.98
C ASP A 101 0.21 4.04 5.84
N ASP A 102 0.36 5.18 5.21
CA ASP A 102 0.57 6.48 5.86
C ASP A 102 -0.65 6.92 6.69
N ILE A 103 -1.85 6.79 6.14
CA ILE A 103 -3.08 7.17 6.84
C ILE A 103 -3.46 6.14 7.91
N ILE A 104 -3.06 4.87 7.76
CA ILE A 104 -3.33 3.82 8.73
C ILE A 104 -2.33 3.87 9.88
N PHE A 105 -1.03 3.95 9.60
CA PHE A 105 0.01 3.76 10.61
C PHE A 105 0.61 5.04 11.13
N ALA A 106 0.64 6.14 10.34
CA ALA A 106 1.22 7.41 10.76
C ALA A 106 0.21 8.47 11.22
N ASN A 107 -1.10 8.35 10.93
CA ASN A 107 -2.08 9.24 11.53
C ASN A 107 -2.26 8.94 13.04
N PRO A 108 -2.43 9.98 13.88
CA PRO A 108 -2.72 11.39 13.56
C PRO A 108 -1.50 12.28 13.25
N HIS A 109 -0.27 11.76 13.31
CA HIS A 109 0.94 12.57 13.06
C HIS A 109 0.94 13.20 11.65
N LEU A 110 0.59 12.40 10.63
CA LEU A 110 0.51 12.88 9.24
C LEU A 110 -0.49 14.03 9.07
N ALA A 111 -1.69 13.92 9.65
CA ALA A 111 -2.68 14.98 9.64
C ALA A 111 -2.17 16.25 10.38
N GLY A 112 -1.37 16.06 11.44
CA GLY A 112 -0.71 17.14 12.15
C GLY A 112 0.29 17.91 11.28
N ILE A 113 1.09 17.22 10.46
CA ILE A 113 2.01 17.83 9.49
C ILE A 113 1.24 18.70 8.50
N ILE A 114 0.18 18.14 7.89
CA ILE A 114 -0.66 18.87 6.94
C ILE A 114 -1.32 20.10 7.60
N GLY A 115 -1.91 19.89 8.78
CA GLY A 115 -2.60 20.96 9.53
C GLY A 115 -1.69 22.07 10.04
N SER A 116 -0.39 21.80 10.28
CA SER A 116 0.58 22.83 10.67
C SER A 116 1.00 23.74 9.52
N GLY A 117 0.70 23.37 8.29
CA GLY A 117 1.17 24.08 7.10
C GLY A 117 2.61 23.73 6.71
N ALA A 118 3.19 22.68 7.29
CA ALA A 118 4.49 22.14 6.88
C ALA A 118 4.43 21.47 5.50
N THR A 119 5.58 21.28 4.87
CA THR A 119 5.69 20.62 3.58
C THR A 119 5.69 19.10 3.75
N LEU A 120 4.85 18.39 2.98
CA LEU A 120 4.80 16.93 2.97
C LEU A 120 4.97 16.39 1.55
N ARG A 121 5.96 15.53 1.36
CA ARG A 121 6.25 14.84 0.11
C ARG A 121 6.11 13.34 0.31
N THR A 122 4.98 12.77 -0.10
CA THR A 122 4.72 11.33 0.07
C THR A 122 5.12 10.55 -1.18
N ILE A 123 5.76 9.41 -0.96
CA ILE A 123 6.27 8.50 -1.98
C ILE A 123 5.71 7.11 -1.68
N PHE A 124 4.98 6.52 -2.63
CA PHE A 124 4.55 5.12 -2.57
C PHE A 124 5.39 4.29 -3.54
N VAL A 125 6.05 3.26 -3.03
CA VAL A 125 7.03 2.48 -3.79
C VAL A 125 6.35 1.39 -4.62
N THR A 126 5.37 0.68 -4.05
CA THR A 126 4.60 -0.31 -4.79
C THR A 126 3.26 0.25 -5.27
N ALA A 127 2.64 -0.44 -6.19
CA ALA A 127 1.30 -0.12 -6.66
C ALA A 127 0.22 -0.48 -5.64
N GLY A 128 0.53 -1.38 -4.69
CA GLY A 128 -0.43 -1.98 -3.79
C GLY A 128 -1.60 -2.62 -4.54
N ASP A 129 -1.32 -3.15 -5.72
CA ASP A 129 -2.35 -3.61 -6.67
C ASP A 129 -2.97 -4.97 -6.31
N ALA A 130 -2.43 -5.65 -5.31
CA ALA A 130 -2.90 -6.98 -4.88
C ALA A 130 -3.10 -7.96 -6.05
N GLY A 131 -2.25 -7.86 -7.10
CA GLY A 131 -2.33 -8.67 -8.31
C GLY A 131 -3.54 -8.35 -9.22
N ARG A 132 -4.23 -7.23 -8.99
CA ARG A 132 -5.42 -6.78 -9.75
C ARG A 132 -5.06 -5.79 -10.86
N GLY A 133 -3.82 -5.34 -10.91
CA GLY A 133 -3.27 -4.50 -11.95
C GLY A 133 -3.56 -3.01 -11.81
N LEU A 134 -3.22 -2.28 -12.87
CA LEU A 134 -3.11 -0.82 -12.86
C LEU A 134 -4.44 -0.09 -12.54
N ASP A 135 -5.58 -0.60 -13.00
CA ASP A 135 -6.86 0.07 -12.76
C ASP A 135 -7.23 0.05 -11.27
N TYR A 136 -6.93 -1.04 -10.58
CA TYR A 136 -7.10 -1.12 -9.13
C TYR A 136 -6.12 -0.20 -8.40
N ALA A 137 -4.84 -0.21 -8.79
CA ALA A 137 -3.84 0.71 -8.23
C ALA A 137 -4.27 2.19 -8.36
N LYS A 138 -4.81 2.59 -9.52
CA LYS A 138 -5.32 3.95 -9.74
C LYS A 138 -6.51 4.31 -8.85
N GLN A 139 -7.36 3.34 -8.51
CA GLN A 139 -8.46 3.56 -7.56
C GLN A 139 -7.91 3.82 -6.14
N ARG A 140 -6.91 3.06 -5.70
CA ARG A 140 -6.20 3.33 -4.44
C ARG A 140 -5.50 4.69 -4.45
N GLU A 141 -4.87 5.06 -5.57
CA GLU A 141 -4.29 6.40 -5.76
C GLU A 141 -5.34 7.51 -5.71
N ALA A 142 -6.55 7.27 -6.20
CA ALA A 142 -7.67 8.21 -6.06
C ALA A 142 -8.13 8.29 -4.60
N GLY A 143 -8.18 7.16 -3.91
CA GLY A 143 -8.53 7.07 -2.50
C GLY A 143 -7.55 7.85 -1.62
N ILE A 144 -6.25 7.69 -1.81
CA ILE A 144 -5.26 8.40 -1.00
C ILE A 144 -5.29 9.92 -1.25
N ARG A 145 -5.54 10.37 -2.50
CA ARG A 145 -5.75 11.81 -2.76
C ARG A 145 -7.01 12.34 -2.06
N ALA A 146 -8.10 11.59 -2.07
CA ALA A 146 -9.31 11.96 -1.35
C ALA A 146 -9.09 12.03 0.18
N ALA A 147 -8.32 11.09 0.75
CA ALA A 147 -7.92 11.12 2.15
C ALA A 147 -7.07 12.35 2.49
N TYR A 148 -6.17 12.75 1.60
CA TYR A 148 -5.41 13.99 1.76
C TYR A 148 -6.28 15.23 1.62
N ASP A 149 -7.28 15.20 0.73
CA ASP A 149 -8.28 16.27 0.60
C ASP A 149 -9.08 16.43 1.91
N GLU A 150 -9.45 15.32 2.55
CA GLU A 150 -10.10 15.32 3.88
C GLU A 150 -9.20 15.98 4.93
N MET A 151 -7.92 15.56 5.04
CA MET A 151 -7.00 16.10 6.03
C MET A 151 -6.68 17.59 5.85
N ARG A 152 -6.65 18.08 4.60
CA ARG A 152 -6.38 19.50 4.31
C ARG A 152 -7.63 20.39 4.23
N GLY A 153 -8.83 19.79 4.30
CA GLY A 153 -10.10 20.49 4.21
C GLY A 153 -10.35 21.17 2.86
N SER A 154 -9.82 20.62 1.75
CA SER A 154 -9.98 21.17 0.40
C SER A 154 -10.08 20.07 -0.65
N THR A 155 -11.00 20.24 -1.60
CA THR A 155 -11.23 19.31 -2.72
C THR A 155 -10.80 19.89 -4.05
N GLN A 156 -9.89 20.86 -4.06
CA GLN A 156 -9.36 21.41 -5.29
C GLN A 156 -8.60 20.33 -6.08
N PRO A 157 -8.67 20.37 -7.43
CA PRO A 157 -8.13 19.33 -8.28
C PRO A 157 -6.61 19.14 -8.09
N TRP A 158 -6.15 17.90 -8.30
CA TRP A 158 -4.76 17.55 -8.29
C TRP A 158 -4.16 17.61 -9.70
N ASN A 159 -3.09 18.38 -9.85
CA ASN A 159 -2.28 18.37 -11.07
C ASN A 159 -1.47 17.07 -11.13
N THR A 160 -1.39 16.47 -12.31
CA THR A 160 -0.65 15.22 -12.54
C THR A 160 0.52 15.46 -13.49
N ALA A 161 1.70 14.97 -13.13
CA ALA A 161 2.89 15.03 -13.97
C ALA A 161 3.59 13.67 -14.03
N GLN A 162 4.12 13.32 -15.20
CA GLN A 162 5.06 12.22 -15.38
C GLN A 162 6.48 12.79 -15.29
N LEU A 163 7.33 12.20 -14.45
CA LEU A 163 8.71 12.61 -14.27
C LEU A 163 9.62 11.44 -14.63
N THR A 164 10.72 11.75 -15.33
CA THR A 164 11.83 10.82 -15.52
C THR A 164 12.98 11.26 -14.63
N LEU A 165 13.37 10.38 -13.72
CA LEU A 165 14.44 10.63 -12.76
C LEU A 165 15.81 10.30 -13.37
N ARG A 166 16.90 10.71 -12.73
CA ARG A 166 18.28 10.40 -13.18
C ARG A 166 18.59 8.93 -13.15
N SER A 167 18.03 8.21 -12.18
CA SER A 167 18.06 6.75 -12.11
C SER A 167 17.46 6.08 -13.33
N GLY A 168 16.75 6.84 -14.18
CA GLY A 168 15.98 6.34 -15.32
C GLY A 168 14.57 5.89 -14.95
N ALA A 169 14.20 5.92 -13.68
CA ALA A 169 12.85 5.61 -13.25
C ALA A 169 11.85 6.64 -13.79
N ARG A 170 10.67 6.16 -14.19
CA ARG A 170 9.52 7.00 -14.50
C ARG A 170 8.53 6.94 -13.34
N VAL A 171 8.11 8.08 -12.83
CA VAL A 171 7.18 8.19 -11.71
C VAL A 171 6.03 9.12 -12.05
N THR A 172 4.88 8.89 -11.43
CA THR A 172 3.75 9.82 -11.50
C THR A 172 3.71 10.66 -10.24
N ARG A 173 3.64 11.97 -10.39
CA ARG A 173 3.51 12.92 -9.27
C ARG A 173 2.19 13.65 -9.34
N PHE A 174 1.51 13.73 -8.20
CA PHE A 174 0.28 14.48 -7.99
C PHE A 174 0.57 15.63 -7.02
N VAL A 175 0.04 16.82 -7.33
CA VAL A 175 0.17 18.04 -6.50
C VAL A 175 -1.18 18.75 -6.48
N PRO A 176 -1.77 19.05 -5.31
CA PRO A 176 -3.00 19.84 -5.26
C PRO A 176 -2.77 21.20 -5.92
N SER A 177 -3.76 21.66 -6.69
CA SER A 177 -3.62 22.93 -7.44
C SER A 177 -3.54 24.16 -6.55
N ASP A 178 -4.06 24.08 -5.34
CA ASP A 178 -4.14 25.13 -4.34
C ASP A 178 -3.11 24.99 -3.20
N ASP A 179 -2.41 23.84 -3.11
CA ASP A 179 -1.40 23.63 -2.06
C ASP A 179 -0.16 22.90 -2.57
N PRO A 180 0.83 23.63 -3.11
CA PRO A 180 2.07 23.05 -3.63
C PRO A 180 2.99 22.48 -2.55
N ARG A 181 2.71 22.70 -1.25
CA ARG A 181 3.44 22.08 -0.14
C ARG A 181 3.19 20.60 -0.04
N LEU A 182 2.09 20.10 -0.62
CA LEU A 182 1.76 18.69 -0.64
C LEU A 182 2.10 18.07 -1.99
N SER A 183 2.62 16.85 -1.99
CA SER A 183 2.71 16.03 -3.20
C SER A 183 2.68 14.55 -2.88
N ILE A 184 2.13 13.77 -3.80
CA ILE A 184 2.15 12.31 -3.78
C ILE A 184 2.88 11.84 -5.03
N THR A 185 3.88 10.99 -4.86
CA THR A 185 4.65 10.38 -5.96
C THR A 185 4.49 8.87 -5.89
N VAL A 186 4.19 8.22 -7.01
CA VAL A 186 4.00 6.77 -7.09
C VAL A 186 4.98 6.15 -8.09
N LEU A 187 5.66 5.06 -7.67
CA LEU A 187 6.59 4.31 -8.51
C LEU A 187 5.90 3.10 -9.17
N ARG A 188 4.83 2.60 -8.58
CA ARG A 188 4.01 1.49 -9.09
C ARG A 188 4.78 0.18 -9.32
N LEU A 189 5.79 -0.12 -8.50
CA LEU A 189 6.38 -1.45 -8.51
C LEU A 189 5.34 -2.51 -8.08
N PRO A 190 5.47 -3.78 -8.54
CA PRO A 190 4.54 -4.83 -8.18
C PRO A 190 4.39 -5.00 -6.66
N ASP A 191 3.16 -5.20 -6.20
CA ASP A 191 2.86 -5.61 -4.84
C ASP A 191 3.46 -6.99 -4.55
N GLY A 192 4.16 -7.11 -3.42
CA GLY A 192 4.84 -8.34 -3.01
C GLY A 192 3.94 -9.42 -2.45
N ASN A 193 2.64 -9.17 -2.26
CA ASN A 193 1.72 -10.06 -1.57
C ASN A 193 2.11 -10.28 -0.08
N LEU A 194 1.16 -10.70 0.73
CA LEU A 194 1.38 -11.03 2.15
C LEU A 194 2.45 -12.10 2.40
N SER A 195 2.70 -12.94 1.39
CA SER A 195 3.75 -13.97 1.43
C SER A 195 5.12 -13.45 1.02
N GLY A 196 5.24 -12.22 0.52
CA GLY A 196 6.44 -11.67 -0.08
C GLY A 196 6.85 -12.32 -1.40
N LYS A 197 5.97 -13.12 -2.02
CA LYS A 197 6.28 -13.87 -3.27
C LYS A 197 5.74 -13.20 -4.53
N GLY A 198 5.10 -12.02 -4.39
CA GLY A 198 4.41 -11.37 -5.50
C GLY A 198 3.12 -12.10 -5.90
N PHE A 199 2.60 -11.75 -7.06
CA PHE A 199 1.40 -12.33 -7.66
C PHE A 199 1.73 -12.94 -9.04
N ALA A 200 0.95 -13.93 -9.46
CA ALA A 200 1.13 -14.58 -10.77
C ALA A 200 1.00 -13.57 -11.94
N THR A 201 0.17 -12.57 -11.79
CA THR A 201 -0.02 -11.48 -12.77
C THR A 201 1.21 -10.61 -12.97
N THR A 202 2.13 -10.57 -12.00
CA THR A 202 3.38 -9.83 -12.02
C THR A 202 4.62 -10.75 -12.01
N GLY A 203 4.43 -12.02 -12.43
CA GLY A 203 5.51 -13.00 -12.54
C GLY A 203 6.04 -13.51 -11.20
N GLU A 204 5.21 -13.49 -10.15
CA GLU A 204 5.58 -13.88 -8.79
C GLU A 204 6.83 -13.12 -8.29
N ALA A 205 6.90 -11.83 -8.60
CA ALA A 205 8.00 -10.96 -8.25
C ALA A 205 7.51 -9.72 -7.49
N GLY A 206 8.30 -9.29 -6.51
CA GLY A 206 8.06 -8.10 -5.70
C GLY A 206 9.36 -7.62 -5.06
N LEU A 207 9.27 -6.65 -4.13
CA LEU A 207 10.44 -6.05 -3.48
C LEU A 207 11.31 -7.09 -2.78
N THR A 208 10.72 -8.10 -2.15
CA THR A 208 11.46 -9.17 -1.47
C THR A 208 12.39 -9.91 -2.43
N GLN A 209 11.90 -10.31 -3.62
CA GLN A 209 12.72 -11.00 -4.61
C GLN A 209 13.78 -10.10 -5.21
N LEU A 210 13.51 -8.82 -5.39
CA LEU A 210 14.48 -7.85 -5.88
C LEU A 210 15.63 -7.67 -4.87
N ILE A 211 15.28 -7.43 -3.61
CA ILE A 211 16.27 -7.15 -2.55
C ILE A 211 17.12 -8.37 -2.21
N ASN A 212 16.54 -9.57 -2.23
CA ASN A 212 17.30 -10.80 -1.99
C ASN A 212 18.03 -11.34 -3.25
N GLY A 213 17.91 -10.65 -4.40
CA GLY A 213 18.58 -11.01 -5.64
C GLY A 213 17.98 -12.20 -6.39
N THR A 214 16.79 -12.67 -6.01
CA THR A 214 16.08 -13.75 -6.71
C THR A 214 15.61 -13.31 -8.09
N VAL A 215 15.22 -12.05 -8.25
CA VAL A 215 14.96 -11.42 -9.54
C VAL A 215 15.94 -10.28 -9.78
N PRO A 216 16.42 -10.08 -11.02
CA PRO A 216 17.42 -9.06 -11.33
C PRO A 216 16.83 -7.64 -11.34
N ALA A 217 15.56 -7.49 -11.64
CA ALA A 217 14.87 -6.21 -11.73
C ALA A 217 13.35 -6.39 -11.65
N LEU A 218 12.63 -5.31 -11.28
CA LEU A 218 11.18 -5.22 -11.33
C LEU A 218 10.74 -4.21 -12.38
N ALA A 219 9.68 -4.54 -13.10
CA ALA A 219 8.98 -3.60 -13.98
C ALA A 219 7.82 -2.97 -13.21
N PRO A 220 7.64 -1.63 -13.23
CA PRO A 220 6.41 -1.01 -12.77
C PRO A 220 5.21 -1.54 -13.57
N ILE A 221 4.05 -1.66 -12.92
CA ILE A 221 2.83 -2.23 -13.55
C ILE A 221 2.19 -1.31 -14.60
N ASP A 222 2.72 -0.10 -14.79
CA ASP A 222 2.31 0.87 -15.81
C ASP A 222 3.31 0.95 -16.99
N ASP A 223 4.01 -0.14 -17.27
CA ASP A 223 4.99 -0.27 -18.35
C ASP A 223 6.16 0.74 -18.25
N GLY A 224 6.52 1.12 -17.02
CA GLY A 224 7.71 1.92 -16.74
C GLY A 224 9.01 1.15 -16.98
N PRO A 225 10.17 1.87 -17.05
CA PRO A 225 11.48 1.24 -17.12
C PRO A 225 11.72 0.30 -15.92
N THR A 226 12.32 -0.86 -16.18
CA THR A 226 12.69 -1.81 -15.11
C THR A 226 13.74 -1.23 -14.18
N LEU A 227 13.62 -1.51 -12.89
CA LEU A 227 14.54 -1.10 -11.86
C LEU A 227 15.18 -2.34 -11.21
N ASP A 228 16.50 -2.42 -11.24
CA ASP A 228 17.25 -3.32 -10.35
C ASP A 228 17.35 -2.70 -8.95
N ALA A 229 17.88 -3.45 -7.98
CA ALA A 229 17.96 -3.00 -6.60
C ALA A 229 18.77 -1.70 -6.43
N SER A 230 19.84 -1.52 -7.19
CA SER A 230 20.66 -0.29 -7.15
C SER A 230 19.89 0.90 -7.68
N ARG A 231 19.24 0.75 -8.84
CA ARG A 231 18.42 1.82 -9.43
C ARG A 231 17.22 2.18 -8.57
N LEU A 232 16.60 1.21 -7.89
CA LEU A 232 15.54 1.49 -6.94
C LEU A 232 16.07 2.33 -5.77
N ALA A 233 17.22 1.97 -5.21
CA ALA A 233 17.86 2.73 -4.14
C ALA A 233 18.24 4.16 -4.60
N GLU A 234 18.82 4.30 -5.79
CA GLU A 234 19.11 5.60 -6.42
C GLU A 234 17.83 6.42 -6.63
N THR A 235 16.73 5.79 -7.07
CA THR A 235 15.43 6.43 -7.28
C THR A 235 14.88 7.00 -5.97
N VAL A 236 14.86 6.21 -4.92
CA VAL A 236 14.35 6.64 -3.60
C VAL A 236 15.26 7.72 -3.00
N ALA A 237 16.59 7.55 -3.10
CA ALA A 237 17.55 8.57 -2.65
C ALA A 237 17.37 9.90 -3.41
N GLU A 238 17.17 9.86 -4.73
CA GLU A 238 16.93 11.05 -5.55
C GLU A 238 15.65 11.78 -5.13
N LEU A 239 14.56 11.04 -4.89
CA LEU A 239 13.29 11.62 -4.45
C LEU A 239 13.38 12.21 -3.04
N ILE A 240 14.07 11.55 -2.11
CA ILE A 240 14.32 12.06 -0.76
C ILE A 240 15.15 13.36 -0.87
N HIS A 241 16.27 13.31 -1.60
CA HIS A 241 17.16 14.47 -1.75
C HIS A 241 16.44 15.66 -2.42
N ALA A 242 15.59 15.41 -3.42
CA ALA A 242 14.81 16.47 -4.08
C ALA A 242 13.79 17.12 -3.13
N GLY A 243 13.28 16.38 -2.16
CA GLY A 243 12.37 16.89 -1.14
C GLY A 243 13.04 17.75 -0.08
N ARG A 244 14.37 17.67 0.08
CA ARG A 244 15.15 18.37 1.12
C ARG A 244 14.52 18.27 2.50
N PRO A 245 14.26 17.04 3.01
CA PRO A 245 13.53 16.88 4.26
C PRO A 245 14.36 17.27 5.48
N ASP A 246 13.67 17.83 6.47
CA ASP A 246 14.13 17.89 7.85
C ASP A 246 13.82 16.57 8.56
N HIS A 247 12.74 15.91 8.15
CA HIS A 247 12.27 14.63 8.71
C HIS A 247 11.88 13.63 7.62
N ILE A 248 12.11 12.35 7.89
CA ILE A 248 11.60 11.24 7.09
C ILE A 248 10.66 10.39 7.93
N THR A 249 9.54 9.97 7.35
CA THR A 249 8.67 8.94 7.92
C THR A 249 8.54 7.76 6.98
N THR A 250 8.55 6.52 7.52
CA THR A 250 8.54 5.30 6.70
C THR A 250 8.02 4.09 7.48
N ASN A 251 7.91 2.95 6.80
CA ASN A 251 7.62 1.66 7.43
C ASN A 251 8.77 1.18 8.32
N ILE A 252 8.48 0.24 9.23
CA ILE A 252 9.50 -0.41 10.06
C ILE A 252 10.46 -1.24 9.19
N PRO A 253 11.80 -1.19 9.41
CA PRO A 253 12.74 -1.98 8.63
C PRO A 253 12.75 -3.45 9.05
N HIS A 254 13.11 -4.34 8.13
CA HIS A 254 13.17 -5.79 8.35
C HIS A 254 14.04 -6.20 9.56
N GLU A 255 15.13 -5.51 9.77
CA GLU A 255 16.09 -5.78 10.83
C GLU A 255 15.55 -5.47 12.24
N SER A 256 14.39 -4.83 12.32
CA SER A 256 13.75 -4.51 13.59
C SER A 256 12.96 -5.69 14.15
N ALA A 257 13.05 -5.89 15.48
CA ALA A 257 12.20 -6.85 16.18
C ALA A 257 10.69 -6.56 16.01
N PHE A 258 10.33 -5.33 15.69
CA PHE A 258 8.93 -4.92 15.42
C PHE A 258 8.41 -5.31 14.04
N ALA A 259 9.28 -5.75 13.12
CA ALA A 259 8.88 -6.15 11.77
C ALA A 259 8.28 -7.57 11.70
N ARG A 260 8.42 -8.36 12.78
CA ARG A 260 7.93 -9.75 12.76
C ARG A 260 6.42 -9.80 12.57
N GLY A 261 5.97 -10.39 11.47
CA GLY A 261 4.56 -10.52 11.09
C GLY A 261 3.98 -9.29 10.40
N ASP A 262 4.83 -8.36 9.97
CA ASP A 262 4.45 -7.24 9.11
C ASP A 262 4.38 -7.65 7.63
N HIS A 263 3.83 -6.78 6.79
CA HIS A 263 3.87 -6.99 5.36
C HIS A 263 5.32 -6.97 4.84
N PRO A 264 5.73 -7.91 3.98
CA PRO A 264 7.10 -7.95 3.47
C PRO A 264 7.52 -6.65 2.75
N ASP A 265 6.62 -6.01 2.00
CA ASP A 265 6.92 -4.74 1.34
C ASP A 265 7.16 -3.61 2.34
N HIS A 266 6.44 -3.57 3.48
CA HIS A 266 6.72 -2.59 4.55
C HIS A 266 8.17 -2.73 5.01
N SER A 267 8.58 -3.94 5.36
CA SER A 267 9.93 -4.23 5.83
C SER A 267 10.99 -3.92 4.77
N CYS A 268 10.72 -4.19 3.50
CA CYS A 268 11.61 -3.84 2.38
C CYS A 268 11.77 -2.32 2.25
N VAL A 269 10.66 -1.57 2.28
CA VAL A 269 10.71 -0.10 2.15
C VAL A 269 11.38 0.53 3.37
N GLY A 270 11.08 0.07 4.58
CA GLY A 270 11.76 0.54 5.79
C GLY A 270 13.28 0.33 5.73
N SER A 271 13.74 -0.88 5.32
CA SER A 271 15.17 -1.17 5.14
C SER A 271 15.80 -0.35 4.02
N LEU A 272 15.09 -0.13 2.92
CA LEU A 272 15.55 0.69 1.81
C LEU A 272 15.76 2.14 2.26
N VAL A 273 14.77 2.75 2.93
CA VAL A 273 14.88 4.12 3.45
C VAL A 273 16.01 4.22 4.48
N ARG A 274 16.13 3.27 5.39
CA ARG A 274 17.22 3.21 6.37
C ARG A 274 18.59 3.21 5.71
N ALA A 275 18.74 2.51 4.57
CA ALA A 275 19.98 2.46 3.81
C ALA A 275 20.27 3.76 3.03
N VAL A 276 19.23 4.42 2.47
CA VAL A 276 19.42 5.57 1.59
C VAL A 276 19.40 6.93 2.32
N ALA A 277 18.78 7.04 3.48
CA ALA A 277 18.68 8.30 4.22
C ALA A 277 20.07 8.93 4.52
N PRO A 278 21.07 8.17 5.03
CA PRO A 278 22.39 8.73 5.29
C PRO A 278 23.11 9.23 4.03
N VAL A 279 22.98 8.52 2.89
CA VAL A 279 23.61 8.96 1.62
C VAL A 279 22.87 10.14 0.99
N SER A 280 21.65 10.41 1.43
CA SER A 280 20.89 11.62 1.09
C SER A 280 21.15 12.78 2.05
N GLY A 281 22.08 12.63 3.02
CA GLY A 281 22.46 13.67 3.98
C GLY A 281 21.52 13.79 5.18
N ILE A 282 20.67 12.79 5.41
CA ILE A 282 19.69 12.79 6.52
C ILE A 282 20.27 12.02 7.71
N ALA A 283 20.26 12.65 8.87
CA ALA A 283 20.72 12.03 10.11
C ALA A 283 19.72 10.92 10.53
N PRO A 284 20.21 9.80 11.11
CA PRO A 284 19.34 8.71 11.55
C PRO A 284 18.24 9.16 12.53
N GLU A 285 18.51 10.15 13.35
CA GLU A 285 17.59 10.71 14.35
C GLU A 285 16.41 11.47 13.71
N ALA A 286 16.55 11.89 12.45
CA ALA A 286 15.50 12.55 11.68
C ALA A 286 14.56 11.55 10.99
N VAL A 287 14.76 10.24 11.15
CA VAL A 287 13.91 9.21 10.57
C VAL A 287 13.01 8.60 11.64
N THR A 288 11.70 8.59 11.35
CA THR A 288 10.68 7.90 12.18
C THR A 288 10.13 6.71 11.40
N TYR A 289 10.21 5.53 12.03
CA TYR A 289 9.75 4.26 11.48
C TYR A 289 8.45 3.84 12.14
N TYR A 290 7.40 3.61 11.38
CA TYR A 290 6.09 3.23 11.91
C TYR A 290 5.87 1.73 11.84
N ILE A 291 5.43 1.16 12.97
CA ILE A 291 5.05 -0.25 13.06
C ILE A 291 3.76 -0.44 12.25
N GLY A 292 3.80 -1.34 11.28
CA GLY A 292 2.67 -1.70 10.44
C GLY A 292 1.69 -2.68 11.13
N TYR A 293 1.42 -3.83 10.54
CA TYR A 293 0.48 -4.82 11.05
C TYR A 293 0.74 -5.29 12.48
N PRO A 294 2.00 -5.48 12.95
CA PRO A 294 2.26 -5.86 14.32
C PRO A 294 1.75 -4.88 15.36
N SER A 295 1.48 -3.63 14.99
CA SER A 295 0.89 -2.62 15.89
C SER A 295 -0.41 -3.09 16.53
N GLN A 296 -1.14 -4.04 15.92
CA GLN A 296 -2.34 -4.64 16.51
C GLN A 296 -2.10 -5.28 17.89
N HIS A 297 -0.86 -5.64 18.21
CA HIS A 297 -0.46 -6.27 19.48
C HIS A 297 0.00 -5.25 20.53
N GLU A 298 0.18 -4.00 20.12
CA GLU A 298 0.51 -2.91 21.02
C GLU A 298 -0.74 -2.36 21.72
N PRO A 299 -0.64 -1.68 22.85
CA PRO A 299 -1.78 -1.00 23.48
C PRO A 299 -2.49 -0.03 22.53
N VAL A 300 -3.77 0.23 22.75
CA VAL A 300 -4.49 1.31 22.04
C VAL A 300 -3.88 2.64 22.49
N ASN A 301 -3.56 3.52 21.53
CA ASN A 301 -2.98 4.84 21.80
C ASN A 301 -3.56 5.96 20.91
N VAL A 302 -4.59 5.64 20.10
CA VAL A 302 -5.38 6.61 19.35
C VAL A 302 -6.84 6.44 19.73
N GLU A 303 -7.40 7.46 20.40
CA GLU A 303 -8.75 7.45 20.98
C GLU A 303 -9.42 8.82 20.84
N GLY A 304 -10.73 8.91 21.10
CA GLY A 304 -11.51 10.15 21.09
C GLY A 304 -11.46 10.85 19.73
N ASP A 305 -11.43 12.18 19.73
CA ASP A 305 -11.46 13.02 18.51
C ASP A 305 -10.35 12.66 17.52
N ALA A 306 -9.16 12.25 18.01
CA ALA A 306 -8.05 11.84 17.16
C ALA A 306 -8.35 10.52 16.43
N LEU A 307 -9.05 9.59 17.07
CA LEU A 307 -9.51 8.37 16.43
C LEU A 307 -10.60 8.65 15.41
N ASP A 308 -11.57 9.48 15.79
CA ASP A 308 -12.70 9.83 14.92
C ASP A 308 -12.18 10.48 13.63
N ALA A 309 -11.31 11.49 13.73
CA ALA A 309 -10.67 12.13 12.57
C ALA A 309 -9.85 11.14 11.71
N LYS A 310 -9.08 10.25 12.34
CA LYS A 310 -8.32 9.22 11.63
C LYS A 310 -9.23 8.25 10.87
N VAL A 311 -10.35 7.87 11.47
CA VAL A 311 -11.31 6.95 10.85
C VAL A 311 -12.06 7.61 9.70
N ASP A 312 -12.40 8.90 9.80
CA ASP A 312 -13.03 9.66 8.71
C ASP A 312 -12.11 9.75 7.49
N VAL A 313 -10.82 10.03 7.71
CA VAL A 313 -9.80 10.01 6.66
C VAL A 313 -9.70 8.63 6.00
N TYR A 314 -9.69 7.56 6.81
CA TYR A 314 -9.65 6.20 6.29
C TYR A 314 -10.93 5.81 5.54
N ALA A 315 -12.11 6.20 6.03
CA ALA A 315 -13.39 5.95 5.36
C ALA A 315 -13.45 6.64 3.99
N THR A 316 -12.93 7.87 3.91
CA THR A 316 -12.81 8.62 2.65
C THR A 316 -11.93 7.89 1.64
N TYR A 317 -10.78 7.34 2.08
CA TYR A 317 -9.95 6.47 1.25
C TYR A 317 -10.71 5.21 0.82
N ALA A 318 -11.30 4.49 1.77
CA ALA A 318 -11.98 3.22 1.56
C ALA A 318 -13.18 3.32 0.60
N ALA A 319 -13.80 4.48 0.49
CA ALA A 319 -14.87 4.74 -0.47
C ALA A 319 -14.41 4.62 -1.94
N GLN A 320 -13.11 4.73 -2.20
CA GLN A 320 -12.50 4.58 -3.53
C GLN A 320 -11.84 3.20 -3.72
N ASP A 321 -11.59 2.46 -2.63
CA ASP A 321 -10.99 1.12 -2.69
C ASP A 321 -12.08 0.05 -2.78
N PRO A 322 -12.25 -0.65 -3.92
CA PRO A 322 -13.33 -1.61 -4.12
C PRO A 322 -13.15 -2.91 -3.32
N VAL A 323 -12.03 -3.07 -2.60
CA VAL A 323 -11.71 -4.29 -1.83
C VAL A 323 -11.91 -4.07 -0.33
N VAL A 324 -11.57 -2.90 0.17
CA VAL A 324 -11.52 -2.60 1.61
C VAL A 324 -12.59 -1.57 1.97
N THR A 325 -13.77 -1.71 1.40
CA THR A 325 -14.89 -0.79 1.62
C THR A 325 -15.41 -0.87 3.06
N CYS A 326 -15.72 0.28 3.65
CA CYS A 326 -16.47 0.38 4.88
C CYS A 326 -17.40 1.62 4.86
N ASP A 327 -18.64 1.45 5.30
CA ASP A 327 -19.63 2.52 5.35
C ASP A 327 -19.59 3.21 6.70
N GLY A 328 -18.73 4.24 6.83
CA GLY A 328 -18.62 5.07 8.02
C GLY A 328 -17.80 4.47 9.16
N ALA A 329 -17.57 5.27 10.20
CA ALA A 329 -16.61 5.01 11.26
C ALA A 329 -16.83 3.66 11.98
N ALA A 330 -18.06 3.34 12.34
CA ALA A 330 -18.34 2.09 13.05
C ALA A 330 -18.02 0.84 12.21
N ALA A 331 -18.31 0.87 10.90
CA ALA A 331 -18.02 -0.23 9.99
C ALA A 331 -16.51 -0.36 9.76
N CYS A 332 -15.78 0.73 9.59
CA CYS A 332 -14.33 0.73 9.46
C CYS A 332 -13.64 0.16 10.70
N LEU A 333 -14.08 0.58 11.90
CA LEU A 333 -13.55 0.08 13.16
C LEU A 333 -13.93 -1.38 13.47
N ALA A 334 -14.95 -1.92 12.82
CA ALA A 334 -15.33 -3.32 12.94
C ALA A 334 -14.58 -4.25 11.96
N GLN A 335 -13.86 -3.69 10.98
CA GLN A 335 -13.09 -4.49 10.03
C GLN A 335 -11.94 -5.22 10.73
N PRO A 336 -11.80 -6.55 10.53
CA PRO A 336 -10.67 -7.31 11.06
C PRO A 336 -9.33 -6.75 10.56
N GLY A 337 -8.39 -6.55 11.47
CA GLY A 337 -7.10 -5.94 11.17
C GLY A 337 -7.19 -4.41 11.15
N PHE A 338 -7.87 -3.84 10.17
CA PHE A 338 -7.98 -2.38 10.00
C PHE A 338 -8.51 -1.67 11.25
N GLY A 339 -9.60 -2.16 11.86
CA GLY A 339 -10.13 -1.58 13.09
C GLY A 339 -9.14 -1.64 14.26
N GLN A 340 -8.20 -2.58 14.26
CA GLN A 340 -7.14 -2.66 15.27
C GLN A 340 -6.01 -1.66 14.95
N TRP A 341 -5.62 -1.53 13.68
CA TRP A 341 -4.56 -0.61 13.25
C TRP A 341 -4.99 0.85 13.37
N LEU A 342 -6.24 1.18 13.03
CA LEU A 342 -6.76 2.54 13.15
C LEU A 342 -6.69 3.10 14.58
N ARG A 343 -6.80 2.24 15.60
CA ARG A 343 -6.68 2.62 17.02
C ARG A 343 -5.23 2.79 17.49
N ARG A 344 -4.25 2.71 16.58
CA ARG A 344 -2.82 2.70 16.94
C ARG A 344 -2.00 3.50 15.96
N SER A 345 -0.93 4.12 16.50
CA SER A 345 0.11 4.79 15.72
C SER A 345 1.40 4.76 16.52
N TYR A 346 2.37 3.98 16.07
CA TYR A 346 3.61 3.72 16.80
C TYR A 346 4.83 4.04 15.95
N GLY A 347 5.31 5.29 16.06
CA GLY A 347 6.59 5.71 15.50
C GLY A 347 7.75 5.25 16.39
N LYS A 348 8.87 4.89 15.78
CA LYS A 348 10.14 4.51 16.41
C LYS A 348 11.26 5.31 15.80
N THR A 349 12.16 5.79 16.64
CA THR A 349 13.45 6.34 16.20
C THR A 349 14.43 5.22 15.87
N GLU A 350 15.54 5.53 15.20
CA GLU A 350 16.61 4.56 14.92
C GLU A 350 17.08 3.85 16.21
N ALA A 351 17.22 4.58 17.32
CA ALA A 351 17.64 4.03 18.61
C ALA A 351 16.62 3.06 19.23
N GLU A 352 15.34 3.19 18.88
CA GLU A 352 14.25 2.35 19.41
C GLU A 352 13.94 1.12 18.56
N LEU A 353 14.56 0.96 17.38
CA LEU A 353 14.23 -0.11 16.44
C LEU A 353 14.44 -1.53 16.98
N ARG A 354 15.26 -1.73 18.04
CA ARG A 354 15.60 -3.05 18.56
C ARG A 354 16.11 -3.97 17.43
N LEU A 355 17.18 -3.54 16.78
CA LEU A 355 17.79 -4.26 15.66
C LEU A 355 18.27 -5.66 16.10
N THR A 356 18.01 -6.69 15.28
CA THR A 356 18.34 -8.12 15.54
C THR A 356 19.34 -8.66 14.53
#